data_4dec7a6d5e51ae5a3ea2ed951172efa1
#
_entry.id   4dec7a6d5e51ae5a3ea2ed951172efa1
#
_cell.length_a   1.000
_cell.length_b   1.000
_cell.length_c   1.000
_cell.angle_alpha   90.00
_cell.angle_beta   90.00
_cell.angle_gamma   90.00
#
_symmetry.space_group_name_H-M   'P 1'
#
loop_
_entity.id
_entity.type
_entity.pdbx_description
1 polymer ?
#
loop_
_entity_poly.entity_id
_entity_poly.type
_entity_poly.pdbx_seq_one_letter_code
_entity_poly.pdbx_strand_id
1 'polypeptide(L)'
;MSVITAPPFNISAEAINRIAEISALLERHNIALEGEHGLKLRKANRIKTIHSSLAIEGNTLSEEEVRDIVNGKQVIAPLRQIQEVKNAINVYDIYSQLNPFSEKDLLKAHGIMMMALADDAGKYRSGGVGVFGENGLIHMAPPSQRVPELMGNLFGWLKKSKDHLLIRSCVFHYEFEFIHPFSDGNGRTGRLWQSLILGQLNPVFAHLPVENMVYANQQEYYNAIAASTKEGQSGPFIDFMLNEILTALQRNIKEEVPNKVPNKVPNKSEQNILRLLSDNPRMTRSELAGLAGISENGIKKIITNLKAAGWIVRKGSNKNGYWELNLRFLNDD
;
A
#
# COMPACT_ATOMS: atom_id res chain seq x y z
N MET A 1 -38.36 -2.00 -4.53
CA MET A 1 -36.91 -2.24 -4.53
C MET A 1 -36.30 -1.31 -5.56
N SER A 2 -35.50 -0.33 -5.16
CA SER A 2 -34.78 0.51 -6.12
C SER A 2 -33.82 -0.37 -6.93
N VAL A 3 -33.87 -0.21 -8.25
CA VAL A 3 -32.93 -0.87 -9.15
C VAL A 3 -31.55 -0.25 -8.89
N ILE A 4 -30.63 -1.05 -8.37
CA ILE A 4 -29.23 -0.60 -8.19
C ILE A 4 -28.61 -0.57 -9.59
N THR A 5 -28.28 0.63 -10.05
CA THR A 5 -27.60 0.82 -11.33
C THR A 5 -26.09 0.58 -11.10
N ALA A 6 -25.49 -0.33 -11.87
CA ALA A 6 -24.05 -0.52 -11.84
C ALA A 6 -23.36 0.71 -12.44
N PRO A 7 -22.25 1.19 -11.86
CA PRO A 7 -21.40 2.21 -12.48
C PRO A 7 -20.93 1.75 -13.86
N PRO A 8 -20.81 2.64 -14.86
CA PRO A 8 -20.30 2.27 -16.17
C PRO A 8 -18.78 2.08 -16.14
N PHE A 9 -18.29 0.94 -16.60
CA PHE A 9 -16.86 0.69 -16.78
C PHE A 9 -16.60 -0.37 -17.86
N ASN A 10 -15.43 -0.28 -18.47
CA ASN A 10 -14.88 -1.28 -19.38
C ASN A 10 -13.56 -1.81 -18.81
N ILE A 11 -13.26 -3.07 -19.10
CA ILE A 11 -12.00 -3.73 -18.68
C ILE A 11 -11.18 -3.97 -19.94
N SER A 12 -10.01 -3.33 -20.03
CA SER A 12 -9.07 -3.52 -21.12
C SER A 12 -8.35 -4.88 -21.03
N ALA A 13 -7.78 -5.35 -22.14
CA ALA A 13 -6.91 -6.53 -22.12
C ALA A 13 -5.68 -6.31 -21.19
N GLU A 14 -5.19 -5.09 -21.13
CA GLU A 14 -4.07 -4.71 -20.26
C GLU A 14 -4.45 -4.76 -18.78
N ALA A 15 -5.65 -4.32 -18.42
CA ALA A 15 -6.17 -4.46 -17.05
C ALA A 15 -6.23 -5.93 -16.63
N ILE A 16 -6.65 -6.84 -17.51
CA ILE A 16 -6.66 -8.29 -17.23
C ILE A 16 -5.25 -8.80 -16.94
N ASN A 17 -4.27 -8.42 -17.76
CA ASN A 17 -2.87 -8.82 -17.58
C ASN A 17 -2.32 -8.30 -16.26
N ARG A 18 -2.57 -7.03 -15.92
CA ARG A 18 -2.14 -6.42 -14.64
C ARG A 18 -2.78 -7.12 -13.44
N ILE A 19 -4.05 -7.49 -13.51
CA ILE A 19 -4.71 -8.25 -12.43
C ILE A 19 -4.01 -9.59 -12.21
N ALA A 20 -3.65 -10.31 -13.29
CA ALA A 20 -2.93 -11.57 -13.19
C ALA A 20 -1.54 -11.39 -12.55
N GLU A 21 -0.78 -10.36 -12.96
CA GLU A 21 0.53 -10.03 -12.37
C GLU A 21 0.42 -9.64 -10.90
N ILE A 22 -0.55 -8.78 -10.54
CA ILE A 22 -0.80 -8.38 -9.15
C ILE A 22 -1.11 -9.61 -8.31
N SER A 23 -1.98 -10.50 -8.79
CA SER A 23 -2.35 -11.73 -8.07
C SER A 23 -1.13 -12.63 -7.83
N ALA A 24 -0.28 -12.82 -8.83
CA ALA A 24 0.95 -13.60 -8.69
C ALA A 24 1.96 -12.96 -7.71
N LEU A 25 2.02 -11.62 -7.64
CA LEU A 25 2.88 -10.92 -6.69
C LEU A 25 2.34 -11.02 -5.26
N LEU A 26 1.03 -10.93 -5.07
CA LEU A 26 0.38 -11.07 -3.76
C LEU A 26 0.63 -12.44 -3.13
N GLU A 27 0.57 -13.51 -3.92
CA GLU A 27 0.91 -14.86 -3.45
C GLU A 27 2.37 -14.94 -2.96
N ARG A 28 3.30 -14.33 -3.67
CA ARG A 28 4.72 -14.29 -3.26
C ARG A 28 4.95 -13.44 -2.01
N HIS A 29 4.15 -12.38 -1.82
CA HIS A 29 4.29 -11.42 -0.73
C HIS A 29 3.75 -11.95 0.59
N ASN A 30 2.70 -12.79 0.57
CA ASN A 30 2.13 -13.39 1.79
C ASN A 30 3.17 -14.17 2.61
N ILE A 31 4.25 -14.59 1.99
CA ILE A 31 5.35 -15.36 2.61
C ILE A 31 6.37 -14.44 3.33
N ALA A 32 6.45 -13.16 2.95
CA ALA A 32 7.54 -12.25 3.37
C ALA A 32 7.20 -11.35 4.58
N LEU A 33 5.92 -11.13 4.90
CA LEU A 33 5.47 -10.16 5.92
C LEU A 33 5.47 -10.67 7.37
N GLU A 34 5.96 -11.88 7.63
CA GLU A 34 6.02 -12.44 8.98
C GLU A 34 7.33 -12.04 9.70
N GLY A 35 7.22 -11.38 10.87
CA GLY A 35 8.33 -11.10 11.80
C GLY A 35 8.57 -9.62 12.12
N GLU A 36 9.62 -9.33 12.92
CA GLU A 36 9.98 -7.97 13.38
C GLU A 36 10.28 -6.97 12.23
N HIS A 37 10.80 -7.45 11.10
CA HIS A 37 11.03 -6.63 9.91
C HIS A 37 9.71 -6.10 9.32
N GLY A 38 8.68 -6.95 9.28
CA GLY A 38 7.35 -6.56 8.84
C GLY A 38 6.71 -5.45 9.69
N LEU A 39 6.96 -5.42 11.02
CA LEU A 39 6.44 -4.36 11.90
C LEU A 39 7.07 -2.99 11.63
N LYS A 40 8.40 -2.95 11.42
CA LYS A 40 9.11 -1.70 11.10
C LYS A 40 8.69 -1.15 9.75
N LEU A 41 8.55 -2.02 8.76
CA LEU A 41 8.11 -1.65 7.41
C LEU A 41 6.67 -1.13 7.42
N ARG A 42 5.76 -1.78 8.16
CA ARG A 42 4.37 -1.33 8.33
C ARG A 42 4.30 0.08 8.92
N LYS A 43 5.11 0.37 9.98
CA LYS A 43 5.16 1.72 10.56
C LYS A 43 5.70 2.75 9.57
N ALA A 44 6.76 2.43 8.84
CA ALA A 44 7.35 3.31 7.83
C ALA A 44 6.38 3.58 6.67
N ASN A 45 5.73 2.54 6.16
CA ASN A 45 4.76 2.66 5.07
C ASN A 45 3.53 3.49 5.50
N ARG A 46 3.07 3.33 6.75
CA ARG A 46 1.98 4.16 7.30
C ARG A 46 2.33 5.66 7.31
N ILE A 47 3.57 6.01 7.70
CA ILE A 47 4.03 7.41 7.68
C ILE A 47 4.04 7.93 6.24
N LYS A 48 4.59 7.15 5.30
CA LYS A 48 4.60 7.50 3.87
C LYS A 48 3.18 7.69 3.32
N THR A 49 2.25 6.78 3.65
CA THR A 49 0.85 6.86 3.23
C THR A 49 0.17 8.13 3.73
N ILE A 50 0.31 8.45 5.03
CA ILE A 50 -0.24 9.67 5.63
C ILE A 50 0.36 10.91 4.95
N HIS A 51 1.69 10.99 4.87
CA HIS A 51 2.38 12.11 4.23
C HIS A 51 1.89 12.33 2.80
N SER A 52 1.93 11.30 1.95
CA SER A 52 1.58 11.45 0.52
C SER A 52 0.11 11.77 0.31
N SER A 53 -0.79 11.16 1.09
CA SER A 53 -2.23 11.46 0.99
C SER A 53 -2.54 12.93 1.35
N LEU A 54 -1.81 13.50 2.30
CA LEU A 54 -1.95 14.90 2.68
C LEU A 54 -1.24 15.85 1.70
N ALA A 55 -0.07 15.46 1.19
CA ALA A 55 0.71 16.26 0.23
C ALA A 55 -0.04 16.47 -1.10
N ILE A 56 -0.81 15.46 -1.57
CA ILE A 56 -1.72 15.61 -2.73
C ILE A 56 -2.70 16.77 -2.53
N GLU A 57 -3.14 16.98 -1.30
CA GLU A 57 -4.11 18.05 -0.92
C GLU A 57 -3.41 19.38 -0.53
N GLY A 58 -2.09 19.49 -0.77
CA GLY A 58 -1.33 20.72 -0.53
C GLY A 58 -0.78 20.87 0.90
N ASN A 59 -0.79 19.85 1.74
CA ASN A 59 -0.04 19.87 2.99
C ASN A 59 1.45 19.85 2.70
N THR A 60 2.20 20.77 3.27
CA THR A 60 3.63 20.99 2.95
C THR A 60 4.60 20.40 3.99
N LEU A 61 4.08 19.70 4.99
CA LEU A 61 4.93 19.01 5.98
C LEU A 61 5.74 17.91 5.31
N SER A 62 7.02 17.85 5.64
CA SER A 62 7.93 16.77 5.22
C SER A 62 7.57 15.44 5.87
N GLU A 63 8.02 14.33 5.27
CA GLU A 63 7.84 13.00 5.87
C GLU A 63 8.46 12.91 7.28
N GLU A 64 9.55 13.64 7.54
CA GLU A 64 10.21 13.70 8.85
C GLU A 64 9.32 14.40 9.89
N GLU A 65 8.73 15.54 9.54
CA GLU A 65 7.79 16.26 10.41
C GLU A 65 6.53 15.44 10.67
N VAL A 66 5.97 14.77 9.67
CA VAL A 66 4.86 13.82 9.87
C VAL A 66 5.26 12.70 10.82
N ARG A 67 6.47 12.14 10.65
CA ARG A 67 7.03 11.10 11.54
C ARG A 67 7.17 11.62 12.98
N ASP A 68 7.60 12.85 13.16
CA ASP A 68 7.75 13.47 14.47
C ASP A 68 6.39 13.67 15.16
N ILE A 69 5.37 14.12 14.43
CA ILE A 69 3.99 14.21 14.95
C ILE A 69 3.46 12.82 15.34
N VAL A 70 3.66 11.79 14.49
CA VAL A 70 3.28 10.39 14.79
C VAL A 70 3.95 9.87 16.06
N ASN A 71 5.18 10.32 16.34
CA ASN A 71 5.92 9.93 17.54
C ASN A 71 5.66 10.87 18.75
N GLY A 72 4.71 11.81 18.67
CA GLY A 72 4.33 12.72 19.75
C GLY A 72 5.30 13.88 19.98
N LYS A 73 6.22 14.15 19.07
CA LYS A 73 7.11 15.29 19.15
C LYS A 73 6.42 16.59 18.71
N GLN A 74 6.89 17.72 19.19
CA GLN A 74 6.42 19.02 18.76
C GLN A 74 7.04 19.39 17.41
N VAL A 75 6.19 19.88 16.50
CA VAL A 75 6.59 20.40 15.18
C VAL A 75 6.07 21.84 15.07
N ILE A 76 6.90 22.73 14.51
CA ILE A 76 6.53 24.13 14.28
C ILE A 76 6.06 24.24 12.82
N ALA A 77 4.74 24.29 12.62
CA ALA A 77 4.09 24.38 11.33
C ALA A 77 2.69 25.02 11.45
N PRO A 78 2.01 25.35 10.35
CA PRO A 78 0.64 25.83 10.37
C PRO A 78 -0.29 24.86 11.13
N LEU A 79 -1.07 25.38 12.06
CA LEU A 79 -1.94 24.56 12.94
C LEU A 79 -2.89 23.66 12.15
N ARG A 80 -3.42 24.16 11.01
CA ARG A 80 -4.29 23.38 10.12
C ARG A 80 -3.55 22.13 9.59
N GLN A 81 -2.32 22.28 9.14
CA GLN A 81 -1.53 21.15 8.60
C GLN A 81 -1.19 20.11 9.68
N ILE A 82 -0.85 20.56 10.89
CA ILE A 82 -0.66 19.66 12.04
C ILE A 82 -1.96 18.93 12.38
N GLN A 83 -3.10 19.63 12.32
CA GLN A 83 -4.41 19.02 12.59
C GLN A 83 -4.77 17.97 11.54
N GLU A 84 -4.48 18.21 10.27
CA GLU A 84 -4.66 17.24 9.18
C GLU A 84 -3.88 15.95 9.43
N VAL A 85 -2.61 16.05 9.86
CA VAL A 85 -1.79 14.87 10.22
C VAL A 85 -2.40 14.12 11.41
N LYS A 86 -2.79 14.83 12.47
CA LYS A 86 -3.42 14.21 13.66
C LYS A 86 -4.72 13.49 13.30
N ASN A 87 -5.54 14.10 12.46
CA ASN A 87 -6.78 13.49 11.99
C ASN A 87 -6.51 12.23 11.17
N ALA A 88 -5.53 12.28 10.25
CA ALA A 88 -5.12 11.11 9.48
C ALA A 88 -4.63 9.98 10.40
N ILE A 89 -3.80 10.28 11.41
CA ILE A 89 -3.36 9.29 12.41
C ILE A 89 -4.57 8.63 13.07
N ASN A 90 -5.54 9.43 13.55
CA ASN A 90 -6.74 8.94 14.24
C ASN A 90 -7.60 8.02 13.35
N VAL A 91 -7.74 8.34 12.05
CA VAL A 91 -8.48 7.48 11.11
C VAL A 91 -7.74 6.17 10.87
N TYR A 92 -6.41 6.22 10.67
CA TYR A 92 -5.63 5.01 10.46
C TYR A 92 -5.54 4.14 11.73
N ASP A 93 -5.71 4.69 12.94
CA ASP A 93 -5.80 3.93 14.19
C ASP A 93 -7.05 3.05 14.25
N ILE A 94 -8.13 3.48 13.62
CA ILE A 94 -9.38 2.71 13.53
C ILE A 94 -9.54 1.96 12.20
N TYR A 95 -8.53 1.94 11.33
CA TYR A 95 -8.58 1.35 9.99
C TYR A 95 -9.17 -0.08 9.99
N SER A 96 -8.70 -0.94 10.88
CA SER A 96 -9.16 -2.32 10.99
C SER A 96 -10.60 -2.48 11.52
N GLN A 97 -11.20 -1.41 12.04
CA GLN A 97 -12.56 -1.39 12.55
C GLN A 97 -13.57 -0.90 11.50
N LEU A 98 -13.07 -0.34 10.38
CA LEU A 98 -13.90 0.20 9.31
C LEU A 98 -14.31 -0.91 8.35
N ASN A 99 -15.60 -0.97 8.05
CA ASN A 99 -16.13 -1.87 7.04
C ASN A 99 -16.24 -1.14 5.69
N PRO A 100 -15.47 -1.50 4.66
CA PRO A 100 -15.49 -0.81 3.37
C PRO A 100 -16.84 -0.91 2.64
N PHE A 101 -17.73 -1.80 3.04
CA PHE A 101 -19.08 -1.93 2.49
C PHE A 101 -20.15 -1.15 3.27
N SER A 102 -19.73 -0.33 4.24
CA SER A 102 -20.61 0.45 5.13
C SER A 102 -20.50 1.94 4.84
N GLU A 103 -21.55 2.54 4.28
CA GLU A 103 -21.68 3.98 4.10
C GLU A 103 -21.57 4.74 5.45
N LYS A 104 -22.12 4.18 6.52
CA LYS A 104 -22.02 4.73 7.88
C LYS A 104 -20.55 4.84 8.33
N ASP A 105 -19.72 3.84 8.00
CA ASP A 105 -18.31 3.87 8.36
C ASP A 105 -17.52 4.85 7.49
N LEU A 106 -17.92 5.07 6.24
CA LEU A 106 -17.37 6.15 5.40
C LEU A 106 -17.63 7.52 6.05
N LEU A 107 -18.87 7.81 6.44
CA LEU A 107 -19.22 9.06 7.11
C LEU A 107 -18.48 9.24 8.44
N LYS A 108 -18.33 8.16 9.22
CA LYS A 108 -17.51 8.15 10.44
C LYS A 108 -16.03 8.47 10.14
N ALA A 109 -15.44 7.82 9.14
CA ALA A 109 -14.05 8.04 8.77
C ALA A 109 -13.82 9.48 8.29
N HIS A 110 -14.69 9.99 7.41
CA HIS A 110 -14.66 11.39 6.98
C HIS A 110 -14.80 12.36 8.16
N GLY A 111 -15.72 12.09 9.10
CA GLY A 111 -15.90 12.92 10.30
C GLY A 111 -14.65 13.04 11.14
N ILE A 112 -13.87 11.95 11.29
CA ILE A 112 -12.59 11.96 11.98
C ILE A 112 -11.52 12.67 11.14
N MET A 113 -11.47 12.37 9.83
CA MET A 113 -10.50 12.96 8.90
C MET A 113 -10.61 14.48 8.84
N MET A 114 -11.82 15.01 8.93
CA MET A 114 -12.11 16.44 8.80
C MET A 114 -12.41 17.14 10.14
N MET A 115 -12.18 16.47 11.26
CA MET A 115 -12.42 17.05 12.60
C MET A 115 -11.67 18.38 12.79
N ALA A 116 -12.39 19.42 13.16
CA ALA A 116 -11.88 20.79 13.31
C ALA A 116 -11.27 21.40 12.01
N LEU A 117 -11.56 20.84 10.85
CA LEU A 117 -11.13 21.33 9.54
C LEU A 117 -12.32 21.75 8.68
N ALA A 118 -13.50 21.12 8.86
CA ALA A 118 -14.74 21.42 8.18
C ALA A 118 -15.94 21.32 9.15
N ASP A 119 -16.91 22.25 9.01
CA ASP A 119 -18.08 22.33 9.89
C ASP A 119 -19.08 21.18 9.63
N ASP A 120 -19.07 20.63 8.42
CA ASP A 120 -19.91 19.51 7.97
C ASP A 120 -19.19 18.16 7.98
N ALA A 121 -18.13 18.03 8.78
CA ALA A 121 -17.36 16.79 8.91
C ALA A 121 -18.27 15.58 9.20
N GLY A 122 -18.18 14.53 8.38
CA GLY A 122 -18.99 13.32 8.49
C GLY A 122 -20.39 13.44 7.89
N LYS A 123 -20.69 14.52 7.14
CA LYS A 123 -21.99 14.71 6.46
C LYS A 123 -21.76 14.98 4.98
N TYR A 124 -22.69 14.54 4.15
CA TYR A 124 -22.70 14.91 2.75
C TYR A 124 -22.93 16.42 2.58
N ARG A 125 -22.31 17.01 1.56
CA ARG A 125 -22.45 18.42 1.23
C ARG A 125 -23.89 18.81 0.91
N SER A 126 -24.24 20.01 1.23
CA SER A 126 -25.51 20.64 0.85
C SER A 126 -25.37 21.62 -0.32
N GLY A 127 -24.14 22.05 -0.66
CA GLY A 127 -23.80 22.95 -1.74
C GLY A 127 -23.30 22.27 -3.00
N GLY A 128 -23.16 23.05 -4.08
CA GLY A 128 -22.47 22.64 -5.30
C GLY A 128 -20.95 22.71 -5.12
N VAL A 129 -20.22 21.77 -5.72
CA VAL A 129 -18.74 21.74 -5.77
C VAL A 129 -18.26 21.36 -7.16
N GLY A 130 -17.04 21.80 -7.52
CA GLY A 130 -16.36 21.37 -8.73
C GLY A 130 -15.16 20.49 -8.39
N VAL A 131 -14.81 19.57 -9.26
CA VAL A 131 -13.56 18.80 -9.20
C VAL A 131 -12.54 19.52 -10.05
N PHE A 132 -11.43 19.92 -9.44
CA PHE A 132 -10.38 20.68 -10.08
C PHE A 132 -9.09 19.84 -10.20
N GLY A 133 -8.37 20.02 -11.31
CA GLY A 133 -7.01 19.55 -11.50
C GLY A 133 -6.09 20.77 -11.73
N GLU A 134 -4.82 20.52 -12.02
CA GLU A 134 -3.84 21.60 -12.27
C GLU A 134 -4.26 22.57 -13.40
N ASN A 135 -4.95 22.05 -14.42
CA ASN A 135 -5.39 22.84 -15.59
C ASN A 135 -6.79 23.43 -15.43
N GLY A 136 -7.37 23.43 -14.22
CA GLY A 136 -8.68 24.01 -13.93
C GLY A 136 -9.76 22.98 -13.66
N LEU A 137 -11.02 23.33 -13.96
CA LEU A 137 -12.19 22.49 -13.69
C LEU A 137 -12.20 21.24 -14.57
N ILE A 138 -12.17 20.05 -13.96
CA ILE A 138 -12.32 18.77 -14.63
C ILE A 138 -13.81 18.50 -14.91
N HIS A 139 -14.65 18.62 -13.89
CA HIS A 139 -16.11 18.54 -14.03
C HIS A 139 -16.83 19.20 -12.85
N MET A 140 -18.12 19.52 -13.08
CA MET A 140 -19.01 19.90 -11.99
C MET A 140 -19.63 18.66 -11.36
N ALA A 141 -19.45 18.49 -10.07
CA ALA A 141 -20.04 17.38 -9.34
C ALA A 141 -21.59 17.42 -9.43
N PRO A 142 -22.27 16.27 -9.34
CA PRO A 142 -23.73 16.19 -9.34
C PRO A 142 -24.36 17.12 -8.29
N PRO A 143 -25.61 17.58 -8.50
CA PRO A 143 -26.33 18.37 -7.49
C PRO A 143 -26.35 17.68 -6.12
N SER A 144 -26.15 18.46 -5.05
CA SER A 144 -26.02 17.92 -3.68
C SER A 144 -27.22 17.08 -3.24
N GLN A 145 -28.42 17.40 -3.72
CA GLN A 145 -29.66 16.65 -3.44
C GLN A 145 -29.59 15.19 -3.95
N ARG A 146 -28.76 14.91 -4.97
CA ARG A 146 -28.59 13.57 -5.52
C ARG A 146 -27.50 12.76 -4.82
N VAL A 147 -26.65 13.40 -4.05
CA VAL A 147 -25.50 12.72 -3.40
C VAL A 147 -25.94 11.52 -2.55
N PRO A 148 -26.94 11.59 -1.67
CA PRO A 148 -27.34 10.43 -0.86
C PRO A 148 -27.80 9.23 -1.73
N GLU A 149 -28.54 9.49 -2.81
CA GLU A 149 -28.99 8.46 -3.74
C GLU A 149 -27.79 7.81 -4.48
N LEU A 150 -26.90 8.64 -5.01
CA LEU A 150 -25.72 8.18 -5.77
C LEU A 150 -24.78 7.36 -4.88
N MET A 151 -24.52 7.82 -3.66
CA MET A 151 -23.70 7.08 -2.70
C MET A 151 -24.36 5.77 -2.27
N GLY A 152 -25.66 5.78 -1.99
CA GLY A 152 -26.40 4.56 -1.69
C GLY A 152 -26.35 3.53 -2.84
N ASN A 153 -26.44 3.97 -4.11
CA ASN A 153 -26.30 3.13 -5.28
C ASN A 153 -24.87 2.57 -5.41
N LEU A 154 -23.85 3.42 -5.20
CA LEU A 154 -22.44 3.03 -5.27
C LEU A 154 -22.10 1.97 -4.21
N PHE A 155 -22.52 2.17 -2.95
CA PHE A 155 -22.35 1.16 -1.90
C PHE A 155 -23.15 -0.12 -2.15
N GLY A 156 -24.38 0.04 -2.69
CA GLY A 156 -25.21 -1.09 -3.09
C GLY A 156 -24.56 -1.96 -4.15
N TRP A 157 -23.94 -1.33 -5.17
CA TRP A 157 -23.17 -2.01 -6.19
C TRP A 157 -21.90 -2.64 -5.60
N LEU A 158 -21.10 -1.88 -4.86
CA LEU A 158 -19.88 -2.36 -4.22
C LEU A 158 -20.12 -3.64 -3.40
N LYS A 159 -21.24 -3.70 -2.70
CA LYS A 159 -21.61 -4.85 -1.84
C LYS A 159 -22.08 -6.07 -2.63
N LYS A 160 -22.78 -5.86 -3.77
CA LYS A 160 -23.44 -6.94 -4.52
C LYS A 160 -22.65 -7.42 -5.73
N SER A 161 -21.75 -6.58 -6.26
CA SER A 161 -20.94 -6.92 -7.42
C SER A 161 -20.11 -8.17 -7.17
N LYS A 162 -19.96 -9.00 -8.23
CA LYS A 162 -19.06 -10.16 -8.26
C LYS A 162 -17.75 -9.87 -8.97
N ASP A 163 -17.58 -8.64 -9.45
CA ASP A 163 -16.32 -8.21 -10.08
C ASP A 163 -15.15 -8.34 -9.11
N HIS A 164 -13.97 -8.55 -9.66
CA HIS A 164 -12.75 -8.69 -8.85
C HIS A 164 -12.54 -7.44 -7.97
N LEU A 165 -12.07 -7.61 -6.72
CA LEU A 165 -11.92 -6.49 -5.76
C LEU A 165 -10.96 -5.40 -6.26
N LEU A 166 -9.96 -5.73 -7.07
CA LEU A 166 -9.11 -4.74 -7.75
C LEU A 166 -9.95 -3.81 -8.65
N ILE A 167 -10.86 -4.36 -9.46
CA ILE A 167 -11.76 -3.57 -10.30
C ILE A 167 -12.72 -2.75 -9.44
N ARG A 168 -13.36 -3.40 -8.47
CA ARG A 168 -14.34 -2.72 -7.59
C ARG A 168 -13.70 -1.55 -6.83
N SER A 169 -12.45 -1.68 -6.41
CA SER A 169 -11.73 -0.60 -5.71
C SER A 169 -11.48 0.60 -6.64
N CYS A 170 -11.08 0.36 -7.89
CA CYS A 170 -10.84 1.41 -8.87
C CYS A 170 -12.14 2.10 -9.30
N VAL A 171 -13.18 1.32 -9.60
CA VAL A 171 -14.51 1.87 -9.97
C VAL A 171 -15.09 2.68 -8.82
N PHE A 172 -15.02 2.15 -7.57
CA PHE A 172 -15.50 2.89 -6.41
C PHE A 172 -14.76 4.21 -6.23
N HIS A 173 -13.44 4.21 -6.37
CA HIS A 173 -12.62 5.43 -6.21
C HIS A 173 -13.00 6.48 -7.26
N TYR A 174 -13.08 6.09 -8.54
CA TYR A 174 -13.47 7.01 -9.61
C TYR A 174 -14.88 7.58 -9.39
N GLU A 175 -15.86 6.73 -9.12
CA GLU A 175 -17.23 7.16 -8.89
C GLU A 175 -17.37 8.05 -7.66
N PHE A 176 -16.60 7.76 -6.61
CA PHE A 176 -16.55 8.59 -5.41
C PHE A 176 -15.98 9.97 -5.71
N GLU A 177 -14.90 10.07 -6.47
CA GLU A 177 -14.35 11.36 -6.93
C GLU A 177 -15.30 12.08 -7.89
N PHE A 178 -16.01 11.37 -8.75
CA PHE A 178 -17.01 11.93 -9.64
C PHE A 178 -18.23 12.50 -8.88
N ILE A 179 -18.76 11.75 -7.91
CA ILE A 179 -19.88 12.20 -7.05
C ILE A 179 -19.45 13.37 -6.16
N HIS A 180 -18.21 13.33 -5.69
CA HIS A 180 -17.61 14.32 -4.80
C HIS A 180 -18.51 14.63 -3.60
N PRO A 181 -18.78 13.66 -2.72
CA PRO A 181 -19.90 13.71 -1.78
C PRO A 181 -19.74 14.72 -0.64
N PHE A 182 -18.54 15.22 -0.40
CA PHE A 182 -18.23 16.12 0.71
C PHE A 182 -17.85 17.53 0.21
N SER A 183 -17.91 18.51 1.11
CA SER A 183 -17.45 19.88 0.84
C SER A 183 -15.90 19.97 0.73
N ASP A 184 -15.20 19.17 1.53
CA ASP A 184 -13.71 19.02 1.56
C ASP A 184 -13.37 17.58 1.97
N GLY A 185 -12.15 17.12 1.72
CA GLY A 185 -11.65 15.82 2.16
C GLY A 185 -12.04 14.64 1.28
N ASN A 186 -12.61 14.86 0.09
CA ASN A 186 -12.98 13.77 -0.82
C ASN A 186 -11.76 12.93 -1.22
N GLY A 187 -10.69 13.54 -1.73
CA GLY A 187 -9.50 12.82 -2.16
C GLY A 187 -8.88 11.96 -1.05
N ARG A 188 -8.71 12.52 0.14
CA ARG A 188 -8.18 11.78 1.32
C ARG A 188 -9.07 10.59 1.68
N THR A 189 -10.39 10.79 1.67
CA THR A 189 -11.37 9.74 1.99
C THR A 189 -11.44 8.68 0.89
N GLY A 190 -11.42 9.08 -0.38
CA GLY A 190 -11.44 8.17 -1.54
C GLY A 190 -10.23 7.23 -1.55
N ARG A 191 -9.01 7.75 -1.32
CA ARG A 191 -7.79 6.96 -1.22
C ARG A 191 -7.81 5.99 -0.05
N LEU A 192 -8.22 6.45 1.13
CA LEU A 192 -8.40 5.59 2.30
C LEU A 192 -9.40 4.46 2.00
N TRP A 193 -10.52 4.78 1.35
CA TRP A 193 -11.57 3.80 1.06
C TRP A 193 -11.12 2.77 0.02
N GLN A 194 -10.37 3.20 -0.99
CA GLN A 194 -9.73 2.28 -1.92
C GLN A 194 -8.80 1.29 -1.21
N SER A 195 -7.96 1.78 -0.31
CA SER A 195 -7.07 0.94 0.51
C SER A 195 -7.86 -0.06 1.37
N LEU A 196 -8.99 0.35 1.97
CA LEU A 196 -9.87 -0.53 2.73
C LEU A 196 -10.51 -1.63 1.87
N ILE A 197 -10.96 -1.30 0.65
CA ILE A 197 -11.53 -2.28 -0.28
C ILE A 197 -10.44 -3.27 -0.71
N LEU A 198 -9.26 -2.80 -1.06
CA LEU A 198 -8.11 -3.64 -1.42
C LEU A 198 -7.66 -4.52 -0.24
N GLY A 199 -7.75 -4.03 0.99
CA GLY A 199 -7.48 -4.79 2.21
C GLY A 199 -8.36 -6.03 2.39
N GLN A 200 -9.56 -6.06 1.76
CA GLN A 200 -10.41 -7.25 1.74
C GLN A 200 -9.89 -8.33 0.78
N LEU A 201 -9.11 -7.95 -0.22
CA LEU A 201 -8.44 -8.89 -1.12
C LEU A 201 -7.19 -9.49 -0.46
N ASN A 202 -6.35 -8.63 0.11
CA ASN A 202 -5.12 -9.05 0.78
C ASN A 202 -4.70 -8.01 1.84
N PRO A 203 -4.37 -8.44 3.08
CA PRO A 203 -3.96 -7.55 4.16
C PRO A 203 -2.73 -6.68 3.85
N VAL A 204 -1.90 -7.03 2.87
CA VAL A 204 -0.75 -6.23 2.44
C VAL A 204 -1.15 -4.82 2.03
N PHE A 205 -2.32 -4.65 1.45
CA PHE A 205 -2.82 -3.35 1.01
C PHE A 205 -3.11 -2.36 2.14
N ALA A 206 -3.30 -2.83 3.37
CA ALA A 206 -3.38 -1.95 4.54
C ALA A 206 -2.05 -1.24 4.85
N HIS A 207 -0.96 -1.69 4.24
CA HIS A 207 0.40 -1.22 4.51
C HIS A 207 1.15 -0.81 3.25
N LEU A 208 0.52 -0.94 2.10
CA LEU A 208 1.11 -0.57 0.81
C LEU A 208 0.90 0.93 0.56
N PRO A 209 1.95 1.73 0.36
CA PRO A 209 1.82 3.17 0.14
C PRO A 209 1.38 3.49 -1.30
N VAL A 210 0.18 3.04 -1.69
CA VAL A 210 -0.39 3.29 -3.04
C VAL A 210 -0.54 4.80 -3.27
N GLU A 211 -0.87 5.56 -2.22
CA GLU A 211 -0.96 7.02 -2.24
C GLU A 211 0.36 7.69 -2.65
N ASN A 212 1.51 7.08 -2.32
CA ASN A 212 2.81 7.57 -2.76
C ASN A 212 2.95 7.55 -4.28
N MET A 213 2.37 6.54 -4.93
CA MET A 213 2.42 6.41 -6.39
C MET A 213 1.51 7.46 -7.03
N VAL A 214 0.30 7.64 -6.50
CA VAL A 214 -0.61 8.71 -6.93
C VAL A 214 0.05 10.08 -6.75
N TYR A 215 0.71 10.33 -5.63
CA TYR A 215 1.44 11.57 -5.37
C TYR A 215 2.57 11.81 -6.37
N ALA A 216 3.35 10.77 -6.68
CA ALA A 216 4.45 10.85 -7.64
C ALA A 216 3.98 11.05 -9.10
N ASN A 217 2.74 10.61 -9.42
CA ASN A 217 2.14 10.64 -10.76
C ASN A 217 0.81 11.42 -10.74
N GLN A 218 0.79 12.55 -10.02
CA GLN A 218 -0.45 13.31 -9.77
C GLN A 218 -1.10 13.83 -11.06
N GLN A 219 -0.30 14.25 -12.04
CA GLN A 219 -0.81 14.72 -13.33
C GLN A 219 -1.51 13.58 -14.08
N GLU A 220 -0.92 12.39 -14.13
CA GLU A 220 -1.50 11.21 -14.77
C GLU A 220 -2.78 10.75 -14.06
N TYR A 221 -2.84 10.88 -12.73
CA TYR A 221 -4.04 10.63 -11.95
C TYR A 221 -5.20 11.54 -12.38
N TYR A 222 -4.97 12.85 -12.47
CA TYR A 222 -6.00 13.79 -12.94
C TYR A 222 -6.34 13.60 -14.43
N ASN A 223 -5.36 13.25 -15.26
CA ASN A 223 -5.60 12.92 -16.66
C ASN A 223 -6.50 11.68 -16.81
N ALA A 224 -6.29 10.64 -15.98
CA ALA A 224 -7.12 9.44 -15.97
C ALA A 224 -8.55 9.72 -15.52
N ILE A 225 -8.75 10.59 -14.51
CA ILE A 225 -10.08 11.05 -14.10
C ILE A 225 -10.76 11.81 -15.25
N ALA A 226 -10.06 12.76 -15.87
CA ALA A 226 -10.60 13.56 -16.97
C ALA A 226 -10.96 12.71 -18.19
N ALA A 227 -10.11 11.73 -18.57
CA ALA A 227 -10.38 10.80 -19.65
C ALA A 227 -11.62 9.94 -19.35
N SER A 228 -11.72 9.39 -18.15
CA SER A 228 -12.88 8.60 -17.71
C SER A 228 -14.16 9.43 -17.71
N THR A 229 -14.11 10.68 -17.26
CA THR A 229 -15.25 11.61 -17.29
C THR A 229 -15.69 11.90 -18.72
N LYS A 230 -14.74 12.12 -19.64
CA LYS A 230 -15.01 12.35 -21.07
C LYS A 230 -15.66 11.12 -21.73
N GLU A 231 -15.22 9.93 -21.39
CA GLU A 231 -15.76 8.68 -21.91
C GLU A 231 -17.07 8.25 -21.24
N GLY A 232 -17.43 8.86 -20.10
CA GLY A 232 -18.59 8.49 -19.31
C GLY A 232 -18.49 7.11 -18.67
N GLN A 233 -17.26 6.63 -18.42
CA GLN A 233 -17.00 5.31 -17.84
C GLN A 233 -15.58 5.26 -17.22
N SER A 234 -15.35 4.38 -16.24
CA SER A 234 -14.12 4.40 -15.42
C SER A 234 -12.94 3.57 -15.97
N GLY A 235 -12.98 3.06 -17.21
CA GLY A 235 -11.92 2.24 -17.81
C GLY A 235 -10.53 2.87 -17.80
N PRO A 236 -10.34 4.11 -18.30
CA PRO A 236 -9.04 4.78 -18.24
C PRO A 236 -8.48 4.91 -16.82
N PHE A 237 -9.34 5.17 -15.83
CA PHE A 237 -8.94 5.25 -14.43
C PHE A 237 -8.58 3.88 -13.85
N ILE A 238 -9.29 2.82 -14.24
CA ILE A 238 -8.96 1.43 -13.88
C ILE A 238 -7.57 1.08 -14.37
N ASP A 239 -7.25 1.36 -15.63
CA ASP A 239 -5.95 1.06 -16.23
C ASP A 239 -4.82 1.82 -15.50
N PHE A 240 -5.00 3.10 -15.21
CA PHE A 240 -4.05 3.87 -14.42
C PHE A 240 -3.84 3.27 -13.02
N MET A 241 -4.91 3.05 -12.27
CA MET A 241 -4.80 2.59 -10.88
C MET A 241 -4.23 1.18 -10.75
N LEU A 242 -4.55 0.27 -11.67
CA LEU A 242 -3.94 -1.07 -11.68
C LEU A 242 -2.44 -1.00 -11.95
N ASN A 243 -1.99 -0.07 -12.82
CA ASN A 243 -0.57 0.18 -13.03
C ASN A 243 0.13 0.69 -11.75
N GLU A 244 -0.49 1.63 -11.04
CA GLU A 244 0.04 2.16 -9.79
C GLU A 244 0.12 1.09 -8.70
N ILE A 245 -0.93 0.27 -8.54
CA ILE A 245 -0.94 -0.85 -7.60
C ILE A 245 0.17 -1.86 -7.92
N LEU A 246 0.31 -2.24 -9.20
CA LEU A 246 1.35 -3.17 -9.64
C LEU A 246 2.75 -2.62 -9.33
N THR A 247 2.99 -1.34 -9.68
CA THR A 247 4.26 -0.66 -9.44
C THR A 247 4.59 -0.56 -7.95
N ALA A 248 3.59 -0.26 -7.11
CA ALA A 248 3.75 -0.20 -5.67
C ALA A 248 4.13 -1.56 -5.08
N LEU A 249 3.46 -2.64 -5.51
CA LEU A 249 3.80 -4.02 -5.12
C LEU A 249 5.23 -4.39 -5.52
N GLN A 250 5.62 -4.13 -6.76
CA GLN A 250 6.96 -4.44 -7.26
C GLN A 250 8.08 -3.69 -6.51
N ARG A 251 7.85 -2.42 -6.12
CA ARG A 251 8.80 -1.64 -5.32
C ARG A 251 8.91 -2.16 -3.90
N ASN A 252 7.79 -2.46 -3.24
CA ASN A 252 7.81 -3.00 -1.88
C ASN A 252 8.52 -4.35 -1.82
N ILE A 253 8.31 -5.24 -2.81
CA ILE A 253 9.05 -6.51 -2.88
C ILE A 253 10.57 -6.28 -3.03
N LYS A 254 10.99 -5.29 -3.82
CA LYS A 254 12.41 -4.94 -3.96
C LYS A 254 13.01 -4.34 -2.69
N GLU A 255 12.24 -3.57 -1.92
CA GLU A 255 12.67 -3.00 -0.63
C GLU A 255 12.70 -4.06 0.49
N GLU A 256 11.81 -5.06 0.44
CA GLU A 256 11.75 -6.18 1.41
C GLU A 256 12.82 -7.24 1.18
N VAL A 257 13.18 -7.50 -0.05
CA VAL A 257 14.39 -8.26 -0.37
C VAL A 257 15.54 -7.27 -0.18
N PRO A 258 16.35 -7.37 0.90
CA PRO A 258 17.57 -6.59 0.94
C PRO A 258 18.28 -6.87 -0.38
N ASN A 259 18.63 -5.83 -1.13
CA ASN A 259 19.46 -5.92 -2.33
C ASN A 259 20.87 -6.41 -1.93
N LYS A 260 20.94 -7.62 -1.45
CA LYS A 260 22.12 -8.45 -1.39
C LYS A 260 21.91 -9.60 -2.35
N VAL A 261 21.77 -9.25 -3.66
CA VAL A 261 22.38 -10.12 -4.66
C VAL A 261 23.80 -10.32 -4.14
N PRO A 262 24.24 -11.57 -3.89
CA PRO A 262 25.59 -11.79 -3.45
C PRO A 262 26.52 -11.16 -4.50
N ASN A 263 27.10 -9.99 -4.17
CA ASN A 263 28.00 -9.27 -5.08
C ASN A 263 29.29 -10.05 -5.34
N LYS A 264 29.37 -11.29 -4.85
CA LYS A 264 30.53 -12.14 -4.96
C LYS A 264 30.09 -13.60 -5.00
N VAL A 265 30.47 -14.31 -6.07
CA VAL A 265 30.35 -15.77 -6.13
C VAL A 265 31.10 -16.37 -4.94
N PRO A 266 30.48 -17.26 -4.15
CA PRO A 266 31.17 -17.89 -3.01
C PRO A 266 32.45 -18.59 -3.45
N ASN A 267 33.53 -18.37 -2.72
CA ASN A 267 34.78 -19.13 -2.96
C ASN A 267 34.59 -20.59 -2.54
N LYS A 268 35.56 -21.46 -2.92
CA LYS A 268 35.49 -22.91 -2.66
C LYS A 268 35.19 -23.25 -1.19
N SER A 269 35.77 -22.52 -0.24
CA SER A 269 35.52 -22.74 1.19
C SER A 269 34.11 -22.31 1.60
N GLU A 270 33.63 -21.22 1.07
CA GLU A 270 32.26 -20.71 1.29
C GLU A 270 31.22 -21.65 0.68
N GLN A 271 31.49 -22.20 -0.54
CA GLN A 271 30.63 -23.20 -1.19
C GLN A 271 30.55 -24.50 -0.38
N ASN A 272 31.67 -24.97 0.19
CA ASN A 272 31.69 -26.16 1.04
C ASN A 272 30.83 -25.96 2.31
N ILE A 273 30.92 -24.79 2.94
CA ILE A 273 30.08 -24.48 4.11
C ILE A 273 28.60 -24.38 3.73
N LEU A 274 28.26 -23.79 2.58
CA LEU A 274 26.90 -23.76 2.08
C LEU A 274 26.36 -25.19 1.86
N ARG A 275 27.13 -26.09 1.27
CA ARG A 275 26.74 -27.48 1.08
C ARG A 275 26.50 -28.19 2.42
N LEU A 276 27.38 -28.05 3.39
CA LEU A 276 27.24 -28.66 4.70
C LEU A 276 25.99 -28.14 5.43
N LEU A 277 25.70 -26.85 5.31
CA LEU A 277 24.50 -26.24 5.88
C LEU A 277 23.22 -26.61 5.13
N SER A 278 23.30 -26.94 3.83
CA SER A 278 22.18 -27.49 3.06
C SER A 278 21.82 -28.90 3.55
N ASP A 279 22.84 -29.73 3.85
CA ASP A 279 22.66 -31.10 4.33
C ASP A 279 22.13 -31.11 5.77
N ASN A 280 22.61 -30.20 6.63
CA ASN A 280 22.08 -30.01 7.99
C ASN A 280 22.09 -28.53 8.42
N PRO A 281 20.94 -27.86 8.33
CA PRO A 281 20.82 -26.43 8.68
C PRO A 281 21.06 -26.09 10.17
N ARG A 282 21.15 -27.09 11.03
CA ARG A 282 21.35 -26.90 12.47
C ARG A 282 22.78 -27.05 12.94
N MET A 283 23.73 -27.33 12.03
CA MET A 283 25.13 -27.47 12.40
C MET A 283 25.66 -26.30 13.21
N THR A 284 26.42 -26.65 14.24
CA THR A 284 27.16 -25.70 15.07
C THR A 284 28.46 -25.27 14.39
N ARG A 285 29.10 -24.22 14.86
CA ARG A 285 30.41 -23.77 14.33
C ARG A 285 31.47 -24.83 14.53
N SER A 286 31.45 -25.54 15.64
CA SER A 286 32.42 -26.60 15.96
C SER A 286 32.27 -27.77 15.01
N GLU A 287 31.04 -28.23 14.72
CA GLU A 287 30.78 -29.29 13.74
C GLU A 287 31.22 -28.89 12.33
N LEU A 288 30.90 -27.66 11.89
CA LEU A 288 31.35 -27.12 10.61
C LEU A 288 32.90 -27.06 10.53
N ALA A 289 33.55 -26.66 11.65
CA ALA A 289 35.00 -26.61 11.72
C ALA A 289 35.64 -27.99 11.52
N GLY A 290 35.10 -29.01 12.20
CA GLY A 290 35.57 -30.40 12.08
C GLY A 290 35.37 -30.96 10.67
N LEU A 291 34.19 -30.76 10.08
CA LEU A 291 33.89 -31.31 8.75
C LEU A 291 34.58 -30.56 7.61
N ALA A 292 34.80 -29.28 7.74
CA ALA A 292 35.42 -28.44 6.72
C ALA A 292 36.95 -28.41 6.82
N GLY A 293 37.56 -28.90 7.91
CA GLY A 293 39.00 -28.80 8.19
C GLY A 293 39.47 -27.35 8.39
N ILE A 294 38.63 -26.47 8.92
CA ILE A 294 38.88 -25.03 9.08
C ILE A 294 38.73 -24.71 10.56
N SER A 295 39.56 -23.82 11.13
CA SER A 295 39.44 -23.41 12.50
C SER A 295 38.08 -22.73 12.81
N GLU A 296 37.57 -22.80 14.05
CA GLU A 296 36.30 -22.17 14.43
C GLU A 296 36.28 -20.65 14.15
N ASN A 297 37.42 -19.98 14.27
CA ASN A 297 37.56 -18.57 13.92
C ASN A 297 37.45 -18.36 12.40
N GLY A 298 37.97 -19.30 11.60
CA GLY A 298 37.80 -19.31 10.14
C GLY A 298 36.32 -19.48 9.74
N ILE A 299 35.64 -20.45 10.38
CA ILE A 299 34.19 -20.66 10.19
C ILE A 299 33.40 -19.42 10.59
N LYS A 300 33.71 -18.77 11.73
CA LYS A 300 33.05 -17.52 12.15
C LYS A 300 33.19 -16.46 11.06
N LYS A 301 34.36 -16.28 10.48
CA LYS A 301 34.61 -15.31 9.39
C LYS A 301 33.82 -15.67 8.12
N ILE A 302 33.79 -16.94 7.71
CA ILE A 302 33.03 -17.41 6.55
C ILE A 302 31.53 -17.20 6.77
N ILE A 303 30.98 -17.60 7.91
CA ILE A 303 29.57 -17.36 8.25
C ILE A 303 29.23 -15.87 8.24
N THR A 304 30.11 -15.02 8.77
CA THR A 304 29.91 -13.56 8.76
C THR A 304 29.87 -13.04 7.32
N ASN A 305 30.77 -13.50 6.46
CA ASN A 305 30.80 -13.13 5.04
C ASN A 305 29.55 -13.61 4.30
N LEU A 306 29.16 -14.89 4.49
CA LEU A 306 27.97 -15.48 3.86
C LEU A 306 26.67 -14.77 4.31
N LYS A 307 26.59 -14.40 5.60
CA LYS A 307 25.50 -13.56 6.12
C LYS A 307 25.52 -12.16 5.49
N ALA A 308 26.69 -11.53 5.47
CA ALA A 308 26.86 -10.20 4.88
C ALA A 308 26.54 -10.19 3.39
N ALA A 309 26.85 -11.26 2.68
CA ALA A 309 26.54 -11.45 1.27
C ALA A 309 25.10 -11.93 0.99
N GLY A 310 24.32 -12.28 2.01
CA GLY A 310 22.91 -12.72 1.83
C GLY A 310 22.73 -14.19 1.44
N TRP A 311 23.79 -15.01 1.47
CA TRP A 311 23.73 -16.44 1.15
C TRP A 311 23.05 -17.27 2.23
N ILE A 312 23.16 -16.87 3.50
CA ILE A 312 22.54 -17.56 4.65
C ILE A 312 21.92 -16.56 5.62
N VAL A 313 20.82 -16.97 6.25
CA VAL A 313 20.15 -16.23 7.32
C VAL A 313 19.98 -17.14 8.53
N ARG A 314 20.24 -16.63 9.75
CA ARG A 314 19.95 -17.37 10.99
C ARG A 314 18.49 -17.19 11.37
N LYS A 315 17.75 -18.27 11.52
CA LYS A 315 16.36 -18.28 12.01
C LYS A 315 16.30 -18.90 13.40
N GLY A 316 15.40 -18.37 14.23
CA GLY A 316 15.17 -18.87 15.60
C GLY A 316 16.14 -18.35 16.65
N SER A 317 16.10 -18.94 17.85
CA SER A 317 16.93 -18.54 18.99
C SER A 317 18.39 -18.99 18.86
N ASN A 318 19.30 -18.43 19.67
CA ASN A 318 20.70 -18.83 19.68
C ASN A 318 20.89 -20.32 20.01
N LYS A 319 19.99 -20.95 20.77
CA LYS A 319 20.08 -22.32 21.26
C LYS A 319 19.44 -23.33 20.29
N ASN A 320 18.29 -22.98 19.67
CA ASN A 320 17.48 -23.88 18.83
C ASN A 320 17.29 -23.37 17.39
N GLY A 321 18.06 -22.38 16.97
CA GLY A 321 17.96 -21.80 15.66
C GLY A 321 18.63 -22.67 14.58
N TYR A 322 18.26 -22.40 13.31
CA TYR A 322 18.83 -23.05 12.12
C TYR A 322 19.26 -22.02 11.09
N TRP A 323 20.02 -22.45 10.10
CA TRP A 323 20.45 -21.65 8.97
C TRP A 323 19.53 -21.87 7.79
N GLU A 324 18.95 -20.81 7.29
CA GLU A 324 18.19 -20.80 6.03
C GLU A 324 19.12 -20.36 4.91
N LEU A 325 19.18 -21.16 3.82
CA LEU A 325 20.03 -20.91 2.68
C LEU A 325 19.24 -20.27 1.55
N ASN A 326 19.81 -19.26 0.91
CA ASN A 326 19.25 -18.64 -0.28
C ASN A 326 19.80 -19.33 -1.54
N LEU A 327 19.25 -20.52 -1.86
CA LEU A 327 19.71 -21.39 -2.94
C LEU A 327 19.30 -20.92 -4.35
N ARG A 328 18.53 -19.85 -4.49
CA ARG A 328 18.02 -19.35 -5.78
C ARG A 328 19.12 -18.94 -6.78
N PHE A 329 20.36 -18.82 -6.31
CA PHE A 329 21.51 -18.40 -7.13
C PHE A 329 22.51 -19.51 -7.44
N LEU A 330 22.23 -20.77 -7.07
CA LEU A 330 23.09 -21.91 -7.37
C LEU A 330 22.64 -22.68 -8.62
N ASN A 331 21.53 -22.33 -9.25
CA ASN A 331 20.94 -23.05 -10.39
C ASN A 331 21.04 -22.30 -11.72
N ASP A 332 21.87 -21.26 -11.82
CA ASP A 332 22.18 -20.62 -13.11
C ASP A 332 23.56 -21.14 -13.61
N ASP A 333 23.60 -22.41 -14.03
CA ASP A 333 24.57 -22.99 -14.91
C ASP A 333 23.87 -23.78 -16.03
#